data_944dcd880db83928145ee256c3c2fe3f
#
_entry.id   944dcd880db83928145ee256c3c2fe3f
#
_cell.length_a   1.000
_cell.length_b   1.000
_cell.length_c   1.000
_cell.angle_alpha   90.00
_cell.angle_beta   90.00
_cell.angle_gamma   90.00
#
_symmetry.space_group_name_H-M   'P 1'
#
loop_
_entity.id
_entity.type
_entity.pdbx_description
1 polymer ?
#
loop_
_entity_poly.entity_id
_entity_poly.type
_entity_poly.pdbx_seq_one_letter_code
_entity_poly.pdbx_strand_id
1 'polypeptide(L)'
;MRIVRRMAETGINTPLTSSAGRLFDAAAALLGVRDEITYEGQAAIELEQLARGGDLSRAPGLVLDIAERDGELVVDPASALEGLVRAELEGVSRADLALAFHAALARALADCCGRVRDGGAPQTVALCGGVFQNRILTRTVAHELRLRGLEPILPGEIPVSDAGLALGQVLAANAALGAHPADASEG
;
A
#
# COMPACT_ATOMS: atom_id res chain seq x y z
N MET A 1 -3.43 -4.79 -28.09
CA MET A 1 -3.04 -5.87 -27.13
C MET A 1 -1.74 -6.60 -27.48
N ARG A 2 -1.48 -7.06 -28.74
CA ARG A 2 -0.24 -7.78 -29.09
C ARG A 2 1.07 -7.00 -28.81
N ILE A 3 1.10 -5.69 -29.06
CA ILE A 3 2.29 -4.84 -28.84
C ILE A 3 2.59 -4.71 -27.35
N VAL A 4 1.60 -4.36 -26.52
CA VAL A 4 1.76 -4.18 -25.07
C VAL A 4 2.25 -5.49 -24.41
N ARG A 5 1.66 -6.64 -24.81
CA ARG A 5 2.11 -7.94 -24.32
C ARG A 5 3.58 -8.21 -24.68
N ARG A 6 3.99 -7.92 -25.93
CA ARG A 6 5.37 -8.08 -26.35
C ARG A 6 6.31 -7.13 -25.60
N MET A 7 5.89 -5.90 -25.32
CA MET A 7 6.67 -4.97 -24.50
C MET A 7 6.91 -5.54 -23.09
N ALA A 8 5.86 -6.06 -22.45
CA ALA A 8 5.99 -6.72 -21.15
C ALA A 8 6.91 -7.94 -21.17
N GLU A 9 6.80 -8.80 -22.20
CA GLU A 9 7.64 -9.98 -22.37
C GLU A 9 9.13 -9.63 -22.65
N THR A 10 9.40 -8.50 -23.30
CA THR A 10 10.76 -8.08 -23.69
C THR A 10 11.37 -7.02 -22.76
N GLY A 11 10.63 -6.52 -21.78
CA GLY A 11 11.08 -5.48 -20.85
C GLY A 11 11.20 -4.08 -21.48
N ILE A 12 10.69 -3.87 -22.70
CA ILE A 12 10.77 -2.57 -23.38
C ILE A 12 9.72 -1.61 -22.80
N ASN A 13 10.16 -0.51 -22.17
CA ASN A 13 9.31 0.49 -21.51
C ASN A 13 8.36 -0.10 -20.47
N THR A 14 8.73 -1.21 -19.84
CA THR A 14 7.94 -1.90 -18.80
C THR A 14 8.83 -2.19 -17.58
N PRO A 15 9.29 -1.15 -16.85
CA PRO A 15 10.08 -1.35 -15.65
C PRO A 15 9.23 -2.05 -14.58
N LEU A 16 9.85 -2.95 -13.83
CA LEU A 16 9.23 -3.55 -12.65
C LEU A 16 9.02 -2.47 -11.58
N THR A 17 7.91 -2.58 -10.87
CA THR A 17 7.59 -1.66 -9.77
C THR A 17 7.03 -2.41 -8.57
N SER A 18 7.39 -1.97 -7.36
CA SER A 18 6.81 -2.40 -6.09
C SER A 18 5.89 -1.33 -5.48
N SER A 19 5.53 -0.32 -6.27
CA SER A 19 4.70 0.81 -5.82
C SER A 19 3.25 0.39 -5.57
N ALA A 20 2.78 0.53 -4.33
CA ALA A 20 1.37 0.36 -4.00
C ALA A 20 0.47 1.37 -4.76
N GLY A 21 0.96 2.59 -5.05
CA GLY A 21 0.23 3.56 -5.88
C GLY A 21 -0.04 3.02 -7.29
N ARG A 22 0.94 2.39 -7.93
CA ARG A 22 0.75 1.77 -9.24
C ARG A 22 -0.22 0.59 -9.21
N LEU A 23 -0.27 -0.12 -8.09
CA LEU A 23 -1.27 -1.17 -7.89
C LEU A 23 -2.69 -0.60 -7.78
N PHE A 24 -2.86 0.54 -7.11
CA PHE A 24 -4.15 1.27 -7.10
C PHE A 24 -4.57 1.73 -8.49
N ASP A 25 -3.63 2.26 -9.30
CA ASP A 25 -3.92 2.66 -10.67
C ASP A 25 -4.36 1.46 -11.53
N ALA A 26 -3.70 0.31 -11.38
CA ALA A 26 -4.08 -0.91 -12.08
C ALA A 26 -5.49 -1.38 -11.69
N ALA A 27 -5.82 -1.39 -10.39
CA ALA A 27 -7.15 -1.76 -9.92
C ALA A 27 -8.23 -0.78 -10.41
N ALA A 28 -7.95 0.53 -10.42
CA ALA A 28 -8.85 1.56 -10.94
C ALA A 28 -9.11 1.38 -12.43
N ALA A 29 -8.09 1.09 -13.23
CA ALA A 29 -8.22 0.83 -14.66
C ALA A 29 -9.02 -0.45 -14.93
N LEU A 30 -8.76 -1.55 -14.19
CA LEU A 30 -9.48 -2.81 -14.33
C LEU A 30 -10.98 -2.66 -14.01
N LEU A 31 -11.32 -1.84 -13.03
CA LEU A 31 -12.72 -1.54 -12.68
C LEU A 31 -13.34 -0.43 -13.55
N GLY A 32 -12.63 0.05 -14.58
CA GLY A 32 -13.12 1.11 -15.47
C GLY A 32 -13.42 2.42 -14.74
N VAL A 33 -12.70 2.70 -13.63
CA VAL A 33 -12.82 3.95 -12.87
C VAL A 33 -12.03 5.05 -13.56
N ARG A 34 -10.76 4.76 -13.90
CA ARG A 34 -9.85 5.71 -14.54
C ARG A 34 -8.73 4.99 -15.27
N ASP A 35 -8.53 5.28 -16.54
CA ASP A 35 -7.45 4.77 -17.41
C ASP A 35 -6.49 5.88 -17.86
N GLU A 36 -6.93 7.14 -17.90
CA GLU A 36 -6.12 8.31 -18.20
C GLU A 36 -6.18 9.30 -17.03
N ILE A 37 -5.03 9.70 -16.50
CA ILE A 37 -4.92 10.64 -15.37
C ILE A 37 -4.44 12.01 -15.84
N THR A 38 -4.90 13.07 -15.18
CA THR A 38 -4.48 14.46 -15.38
C THR A 38 -3.59 14.99 -14.26
N TYR A 39 -3.53 14.29 -13.13
CA TYR A 39 -2.66 14.58 -12.00
C TYR A 39 -2.31 13.29 -11.25
N GLU A 40 -1.19 13.32 -10.51
CA GLU A 40 -0.69 12.17 -9.77
C GLU A 40 -1.68 11.69 -8.68
N GLY A 41 -1.90 10.37 -8.61
CA GLY A 41 -2.79 9.75 -7.63
C GLY A 41 -4.28 9.85 -7.94
N GLN A 42 -4.69 10.46 -9.08
CA GLN A 42 -6.10 10.64 -9.44
C GLN A 42 -6.86 9.31 -9.42
N ALA A 43 -6.33 8.28 -10.05
CA ALA A 43 -6.99 6.98 -10.15
C ALA A 43 -7.20 6.35 -8.75
N ALA A 44 -6.20 6.44 -7.87
CA ALA A 44 -6.30 5.96 -6.49
C ALA A 44 -7.33 6.75 -5.67
N ILE A 45 -7.42 8.06 -5.85
CA ILE A 45 -8.41 8.92 -5.18
C ILE A 45 -9.82 8.56 -5.63
N GLU A 46 -10.03 8.42 -6.94
CA GLU A 46 -11.36 8.06 -7.49
C GLU A 46 -11.77 6.64 -7.09
N LEU A 47 -10.83 5.70 -7.02
CA LEU A 47 -11.09 4.35 -6.51
C LEU A 47 -11.48 4.37 -5.02
N GLU A 48 -10.82 5.20 -4.20
CA GLU A 48 -11.21 5.41 -2.80
C GLU A 48 -12.63 5.99 -2.69
N GLN A 49 -12.96 7.00 -3.51
CA GLN A 49 -14.32 7.58 -3.51
C GLN A 49 -15.38 6.54 -3.86
N LEU A 50 -15.11 5.70 -4.86
CA LEU A 50 -16.00 4.61 -5.25
C LEU A 50 -16.18 3.60 -4.10
N ALA A 51 -15.08 3.22 -3.43
CA ALA A 51 -15.09 2.26 -2.32
C ALA A 51 -15.94 2.71 -1.12
N ARG A 52 -16.17 4.02 -0.94
CA ARG A 52 -17.03 4.55 0.14
C ARG A 52 -18.48 4.08 0.06
N GLY A 53 -18.96 3.77 -1.13
CA GLY A 53 -20.31 3.23 -1.35
C GLY A 53 -20.38 1.70 -1.31
N GLY A 54 -19.26 1.03 -1.07
CA GLY A 54 -19.17 -0.43 -1.09
C GLY A 54 -19.63 -1.10 0.22
N ASP A 55 -19.93 -2.39 0.07
CA ASP A 55 -20.31 -3.28 1.18
C ASP A 55 -19.53 -4.59 1.07
N LEU A 56 -18.66 -4.86 2.04
CA LEU A 56 -17.84 -6.08 2.07
C LEU A 56 -18.65 -7.37 2.17
N SER A 57 -19.89 -7.31 2.68
CA SER A 57 -20.76 -8.49 2.78
C SER A 57 -21.21 -8.99 1.41
N ARG A 58 -21.14 -8.14 0.40
CA ARG A 58 -21.51 -8.42 -0.99
C ARG A 58 -20.32 -8.66 -1.92
N ALA A 59 -19.12 -8.38 -1.43
CA ALA A 59 -17.90 -8.49 -2.20
C ALA A 59 -17.26 -9.88 -2.05
N PRO A 60 -16.55 -10.37 -3.07
CA PRO A 60 -15.75 -11.59 -2.95
C PRO A 60 -14.58 -11.38 -1.97
N GLY A 61 -14.15 -12.46 -1.34
CA GLY A 61 -12.92 -12.48 -0.55
C GLY A 61 -11.70 -12.42 -1.45
N LEU A 62 -11.21 -11.22 -1.76
CA LEU A 62 -9.96 -11.06 -2.49
C LEU A 62 -8.76 -11.36 -1.58
N VAL A 63 -7.73 -12.00 -2.14
CA VAL A 63 -6.49 -12.34 -1.45
C VAL A 63 -5.30 -11.88 -2.28
N LEU A 64 -4.34 -11.20 -1.64
CA LEU A 64 -3.01 -11.00 -2.19
C LEU A 64 -2.09 -12.06 -1.59
N ASP A 65 -1.37 -12.78 -2.45
CA ASP A 65 -0.45 -13.81 -2.00
C ASP A 65 0.82 -13.20 -1.41
N ILE A 66 1.37 -13.83 -0.36
CA ILE A 66 2.61 -13.41 0.27
C ILE A 66 3.63 -14.52 0.11
N ALA A 67 4.65 -14.26 -0.69
CA ALA A 67 5.78 -15.16 -0.91
C ALA A 67 7.03 -14.62 -0.23
N GLU A 68 7.92 -15.52 0.18
CA GLU A 68 9.27 -15.17 0.59
C GLU A 68 10.23 -15.41 -0.58
N ARG A 69 10.97 -14.38 -0.97
CA ARG A 69 11.96 -14.43 -2.06
C ARG A 69 13.23 -13.72 -1.60
N ASP A 70 14.32 -14.43 -1.61
CA ASP A 70 15.65 -13.90 -1.23
C ASP A 70 15.69 -13.24 0.17
N GLY A 71 14.87 -13.75 1.11
CA GLY A 71 14.75 -13.23 2.48
C GLY A 71 13.82 -12.01 2.61
N GLU A 72 13.14 -11.63 1.53
CA GLU A 72 12.15 -10.56 1.51
C GLU A 72 10.72 -11.10 1.38
N LEU A 73 9.77 -10.47 2.07
CA LEU A 73 8.35 -10.75 1.89
C LEU A 73 7.82 -9.96 0.70
N VAL A 74 7.36 -10.66 -0.32
CA VAL A 74 6.79 -10.07 -1.53
C VAL A 74 5.29 -10.31 -1.55
N VAL A 75 4.52 -9.23 -1.63
CA VAL A 75 3.06 -9.27 -1.81
C VAL A 75 2.76 -9.34 -3.30
N ASP A 76 2.21 -10.47 -3.76
CA ASP A 76 1.82 -10.68 -5.16
C ASP A 76 0.35 -10.34 -5.35
N PRO A 77 0.00 -9.34 -6.19
CA PRO A 77 -1.37 -8.92 -6.40
C PRO A 77 -2.12 -9.74 -7.46
N ALA A 78 -1.48 -10.67 -8.15
CA ALA A 78 -2.04 -11.33 -9.34
C ALA A 78 -3.40 -11.97 -9.05
N SER A 79 -3.50 -12.80 -8.01
CA SER A 79 -4.75 -13.47 -7.61
C SER A 79 -5.87 -12.49 -7.27
N ALA A 80 -5.55 -11.36 -6.62
CA ALA A 80 -6.53 -10.34 -6.28
C ALA A 80 -7.03 -9.60 -7.54
N LEU A 81 -6.15 -9.25 -8.47
CA LEU A 81 -6.51 -8.58 -9.71
C LEU A 81 -7.33 -9.49 -10.63
N GLU A 82 -7.00 -10.77 -10.73
CA GLU A 82 -7.82 -11.77 -11.44
C GLU A 82 -9.19 -11.92 -10.78
N GLY A 83 -9.24 -11.94 -9.45
CA GLY A 83 -10.49 -12.00 -8.69
C GLY A 83 -11.38 -10.78 -8.92
N LEU A 84 -10.80 -9.56 -9.01
CA LEU A 84 -11.53 -8.34 -9.36
C LEU A 84 -12.20 -8.46 -10.73
N VAL A 85 -11.43 -8.85 -11.75
CA VAL A 85 -11.95 -8.97 -13.13
C VAL A 85 -13.06 -10.02 -13.19
N ARG A 86 -12.85 -11.17 -12.56
CA ARG A 86 -13.85 -12.24 -12.54
C ARG A 86 -15.16 -11.78 -11.90
N ALA A 87 -15.08 -11.17 -10.73
CA ALA A 87 -16.26 -10.74 -10.00
C ALA A 87 -16.99 -9.57 -10.69
N GLU A 88 -16.28 -8.68 -11.38
CA GLU A 88 -16.89 -7.66 -12.22
C GLU A 88 -17.69 -8.28 -13.38
N LEU A 89 -17.12 -9.29 -14.05
CA LEU A 89 -17.81 -10.02 -15.12
C LEU A 89 -19.04 -10.79 -14.61
N GLU A 90 -19.06 -11.20 -13.36
CA GLU A 90 -20.19 -11.82 -12.66
C GLU A 90 -21.24 -10.79 -12.19
N GLY A 91 -20.99 -9.49 -12.40
CA GLY A 91 -21.94 -8.42 -12.09
C GLY A 91 -21.87 -7.91 -10.64
N VAL A 92 -20.81 -8.19 -9.91
CA VAL A 92 -20.57 -7.59 -8.58
C VAL A 92 -20.36 -6.09 -8.73
N SER A 93 -20.94 -5.30 -7.83
CA SER A 93 -20.82 -3.84 -7.83
C SER A 93 -19.36 -3.39 -7.77
N ARG A 94 -18.98 -2.46 -8.64
CA ARG A 94 -17.63 -1.87 -8.64
C ARG A 94 -17.27 -1.20 -7.31
N ALA A 95 -18.25 -0.65 -6.59
CA ALA A 95 -18.05 -0.08 -5.26
C ALA A 95 -17.66 -1.16 -4.24
N ASP A 96 -18.34 -2.31 -4.27
CA ASP A 96 -18.05 -3.44 -3.40
C ASP A 96 -16.66 -4.02 -3.74
N LEU A 97 -16.32 -4.12 -5.01
CA LEU A 97 -15.00 -4.58 -5.48
C LEU A 97 -13.88 -3.63 -5.10
N ALA A 98 -14.09 -2.32 -5.24
CA ALA A 98 -13.11 -1.31 -4.82
C ALA A 98 -12.84 -1.40 -3.32
N LEU A 99 -13.88 -1.56 -2.49
CA LEU A 99 -13.74 -1.74 -1.05
C LEU A 99 -13.04 -3.07 -0.71
N ALA A 100 -13.38 -4.17 -1.40
CA ALA A 100 -12.74 -5.48 -1.22
C ALA A 100 -11.24 -5.43 -1.53
N PHE A 101 -10.85 -4.69 -2.56
CA PHE A 101 -9.43 -4.49 -2.91
C PHE A 101 -8.68 -3.76 -1.80
N HIS A 102 -9.22 -2.66 -1.25
CA HIS A 102 -8.63 -1.96 -0.11
C HIS A 102 -8.46 -2.89 1.10
N ALA A 103 -9.50 -3.68 1.41
CA ALA A 103 -9.46 -4.61 2.53
C ALA A 103 -8.45 -5.73 2.32
N ALA A 104 -8.35 -6.28 1.11
CA ALA A 104 -7.40 -7.34 0.78
C ALA A 104 -5.94 -6.85 0.89
N LEU A 105 -5.64 -5.66 0.37
CA LEU A 105 -4.31 -5.06 0.49
C LEU A 105 -3.97 -4.77 1.97
N ALA A 106 -4.93 -4.24 2.73
CA ALA A 106 -4.72 -3.95 4.15
C ALA A 106 -4.40 -5.22 4.95
N ARG A 107 -5.11 -6.32 4.70
CA ARG A 107 -4.82 -7.62 5.32
C ARG A 107 -3.43 -8.13 4.97
N ALA A 108 -3.06 -8.10 3.69
CA ALA A 108 -1.74 -8.55 3.25
C ALA A 108 -0.60 -7.75 3.89
N LEU A 109 -0.73 -6.42 3.97
CA LEU A 109 0.25 -5.57 4.65
C LEU A 109 0.36 -5.91 6.14
N ALA A 110 -0.77 -6.09 6.83
CA ALA A 110 -0.78 -6.45 8.24
C ALA A 110 -0.22 -7.86 8.49
N ASP A 111 -0.46 -8.81 7.59
CA ASP A 111 0.12 -10.16 7.65
C ASP A 111 1.65 -10.13 7.47
N CYS A 112 2.17 -9.31 6.55
CA CYS A 112 3.60 -9.10 6.42
C CYS A 112 4.20 -8.53 7.71
N CYS A 113 3.58 -7.49 8.29
CA CYS A 113 4.06 -6.92 9.56
C CYS A 113 4.02 -7.96 10.70
N GLY A 114 3.01 -8.81 10.75
CA GLY A 114 2.92 -9.91 11.71
C GLY A 114 4.09 -10.89 11.59
N ARG A 115 4.40 -11.33 10.36
CA ARG A 115 5.55 -12.23 10.09
C ARG A 115 6.88 -11.58 10.46
N VAL A 116 7.06 -10.31 10.15
CA VAL A 116 8.28 -9.56 10.51
C VAL A 116 8.45 -9.42 12.02
N ARG A 117 7.35 -9.13 12.76
CA ARG A 117 7.35 -9.13 14.23
C ARG A 117 7.70 -10.50 14.80
N ASP A 118 7.15 -11.58 14.27
CA ASP A 118 7.43 -12.95 14.74
C ASP A 118 8.90 -13.34 14.50
N GLY A 119 9.58 -12.68 13.55
CA GLY A 119 11.02 -12.71 13.34
C GLY A 119 11.84 -11.84 14.29
N GLY A 120 11.21 -11.18 15.29
CA GLY A 120 11.91 -10.40 16.34
C GLY A 120 11.89 -8.88 16.14
N ALA A 121 11.13 -8.36 15.17
CA ALA A 121 10.99 -6.92 14.98
C ALA A 121 10.05 -6.28 16.04
N PRO A 122 10.10 -4.94 16.22
CA PRO A 122 9.21 -4.21 17.11
C PRO A 122 7.71 -4.43 16.79
N GLN A 123 6.86 -4.31 17.82
CA GLN A 123 5.41 -4.37 17.65
C GLN A 123 4.83 -3.09 17.04
N THR A 124 5.57 -1.99 17.07
CA THR A 124 5.14 -0.69 16.56
C THR A 124 5.36 -0.59 15.05
N VAL A 125 4.32 -0.22 14.30
CA VAL A 125 4.31 -0.11 12.84
C VAL A 125 3.96 1.31 12.42
N ALA A 126 4.90 2.04 11.83
CA ALA A 126 4.65 3.38 11.29
C ALA A 126 4.05 3.30 9.88
N LEU A 127 2.90 3.94 9.66
CA LEU A 127 2.26 4.04 8.35
C LEU A 127 2.73 5.33 7.66
N CYS A 128 3.61 5.19 6.66
CA CYS A 128 4.20 6.31 5.92
C CYS A 128 4.16 6.05 4.40
N GLY A 129 4.32 7.13 3.63
CA GLY A 129 4.23 7.11 2.16
C GLY A 129 2.88 7.61 1.65
N GLY A 130 2.87 8.11 0.39
CA GLY A 130 1.71 8.77 -0.23
C GLY A 130 0.44 7.92 -0.28
N VAL A 131 0.56 6.60 -0.32
CA VAL A 131 -0.58 5.67 -0.33
C VAL A 131 -1.44 5.78 0.93
N PHE A 132 -0.86 6.16 2.08
CA PHE A 132 -1.58 6.33 3.33
C PHE A 132 -2.32 7.67 3.46
N GLN A 133 -2.34 8.50 2.41
CA GLN A 133 -3.34 9.55 2.25
C GLN A 133 -4.74 8.99 1.98
N ASN A 134 -4.83 7.75 1.46
CA ASN A 134 -6.07 7.00 1.31
C ASN A 134 -6.60 6.61 2.69
N ARG A 135 -7.72 7.22 3.09
CA ARG A 135 -8.30 7.07 4.44
C ARG A 135 -8.89 5.68 4.67
N ILE A 136 -9.46 5.06 3.61
CA ILE A 136 -10.01 3.70 3.72
C ILE A 136 -8.86 2.74 3.99
N LEU A 137 -7.79 2.79 3.19
CA LEU A 137 -6.62 1.94 3.38
C LEU A 137 -6.01 2.14 4.77
N THR A 138 -5.74 3.38 5.17
CA THR A 138 -5.11 3.72 6.45
C THR A 138 -5.90 3.18 7.64
N ARG A 139 -7.22 3.39 7.64
CA ARG A 139 -8.10 2.89 8.72
C ARG A 139 -8.15 1.37 8.76
N THR A 140 -8.24 0.74 7.58
CA THR A 140 -8.34 -0.72 7.49
C THR A 140 -7.00 -1.38 7.87
N VAL A 141 -5.85 -0.84 7.41
CA VAL A 141 -4.52 -1.33 7.84
C VAL A 141 -4.35 -1.18 9.35
N ALA A 142 -4.70 -0.03 9.92
CA ALA A 142 -4.59 0.19 11.35
C ALA A 142 -5.48 -0.79 12.16
N HIS A 143 -6.67 -1.09 11.68
CA HIS A 143 -7.56 -2.09 12.28
C HIS A 143 -6.94 -3.50 12.20
N GLU A 144 -6.48 -3.90 11.03
CA GLU A 144 -5.89 -5.22 10.79
C GLU A 144 -4.58 -5.44 11.59
N LEU A 145 -3.77 -4.39 11.76
CA LEU A 145 -2.58 -4.42 12.62
C LEU A 145 -2.96 -4.66 14.09
N ARG A 146 -3.96 -3.93 14.61
CA ARG A 146 -4.43 -4.12 15.99
C ARG A 146 -4.99 -5.52 16.25
N LEU A 147 -5.70 -6.09 15.29
CA LEU A 147 -6.19 -7.47 15.39
C LEU A 147 -5.05 -8.50 15.54
N ARG A 148 -3.84 -8.17 15.04
CA ARG A 148 -2.62 -8.98 15.15
C ARG A 148 -1.73 -8.60 16.33
N GLY A 149 -2.21 -7.74 17.23
CA GLY A 149 -1.46 -7.29 18.41
C GLY A 149 -0.30 -6.33 18.07
N LEU A 150 -0.39 -5.64 16.92
CA LEU A 150 0.56 -4.62 16.49
C LEU A 150 0.03 -3.22 16.78
N GLU A 151 0.93 -2.27 17.05
CA GLU A 151 0.62 -0.88 17.38
C GLU A 151 0.87 0.04 16.19
N PRO A 152 -0.17 0.47 15.43
CA PRO A 152 0.02 1.38 14.32
C PRO A 152 0.25 2.81 14.79
N ILE A 153 1.34 3.44 14.31
CA ILE A 153 1.52 4.90 14.32
C ILE A 153 0.87 5.45 13.06
N LEU A 154 -0.19 6.24 13.27
CA LEU A 154 -0.98 6.80 12.17
C LEU A 154 -0.39 8.15 11.71
N PRO A 155 -0.66 8.53 10.44
CA PRO A 155 -0.42 9.88 9.96
C PRO A 155 -1.08 10.91 10.89
N GLY A 156 -0.28 11.88 11.34
CA GLY A 156 -0.74 12.97 12.19
C GLY A 156 -0.70 14.33 11.46
N GLU A 157 -0.16 15.35 12.14
CA GLU A 157 -0.01 16.70 11.60
C GLU A 157 1.05 16.77 10.49
N ILE A 158 2.04 15.86 10.52
CA ILE A 158 3.09 15.82 9.51
C ILE A 158 2.58 15.03 8.30
N PRO A 159 2.67 15.59 7.07
CA PRO A 159 2.31 14.86 5.87
C PRO A 159 3.10 13.56 5.72
N VAL A 160 2.40 12.46 5.38
CA VAL A 160 3.03 11.15 5.15
C VAL A 160 3.63 10.99 3.76
N SER A 161 3.43 11.97 2.89
CA SER A 161 4.00 12.05 1.54
C SER A 161 5.36 12.76 1.57
N ASP A 162 5.94 12.97 0.38
CA ASP A 162 7.21 13.69 0.18
C ASP A 162 7.23 15.08 0.84
N ALA A 163 6.07 15.70 1.06
CA ALA A 163 5.95 16.97 1.78
C ALA A 163 6.46 16.91 3.24
N GLY A 164 6.45 15.72 3.86
CA GLY A 164 6.98 15.50 5.21
C GLY A 164 8.47 15.15 5.26
N LEU A 165 9.09 14.84 4.11
CA LEU A 165 10.44 14.31 4.04
C LEU A 165 11.49 15.26 4.61
N ALA A 166 11.39 16.56 4.30
CA ALA A 166 12.35 17.56 4.76
C ALA A 166 12.42 17.64 6.30
N LEU A 167 11.27 17.56 6.98
CA LEU A 167 11.23 17.55 8.44
C LEU A 167 11.88 16.29 9.00
N GLY A 168 11.61 15.12 8.42
CA GLY A 168 12.23 13.85 8.80
C GLY A 168 13.75 13.89 8.64
N GLN A 169 14.26 14.48 7.56
CA GLN A 169 15.70 14.66 7.33
C GLN A 169 16.34 15.56 8.36
N VAL A 170 15.68 16.67 8.73
CA VAL A 170 16.19 17.58 9.79
C VAL A 170 16.26 16.87 11.13
N LEU A 171 15.23 16.12 11.50
CA LEU A 171 15.21 15.35 12.76
C LEU A 171 16.29 14.26 12.79
N ALA A 172 16.46 13.53 11.69
CA ALA A 172 17.51 12.52 11.58
C ALA A 172 18.91 13.13 11.66
N ALA A 173 19.15 14.25 10.98
CA ALA A 173 20.43 14.96 11.03
C ALA A 173 20.71 15.50 12.45
N ASN A 174 19.72 16.08 13.11
CA ASN A 174 19.85 16.57 14.49
C ASN A 174 20.17 15.43 15.46
N ALA A 175 19.52 14.28 15.33
CA ALA A 175 19.80 13.11 16.16
C ALA A 175 21.24 12.59 15.93
N ALA A 176 21.71 12.56 14.69
CA ALA A 176 23.07 12.14 14.34
C ALA A 176 24.12 13.11 14.88
N LEU A 177 23.87 14.43 14.86
CA LEU A 177 24.78 15.44 15.41
C LEU A 177 24.79 15.43 16.93
N GLY A 178 23.65 15.21 17.59
CA GLY A 178 23.53 15.09 19.04
C GLY A 178 24.08 13.79 19.62
N ALA A 179 24.24 12.76 18.79
CA ALA A 179 24.86 11.49 19.15
C ALA A 179 26.40 11.51 19.02
N HIS A 180 26.99 12.61 18.54
CA HIS A 180 28.44 12.77 18.54
C HIS A 180 28.90 13.14 19.97
N PRO A 181 29.77 12.36 20.63
CA PRO A 181 30.32 12.72 21.92
C PRO A 181 31.30 13.88 21.72
N ALA A 182 30.78 15.10 21.70
CA ALA A 182 31.56 16.29 21.99
C ALA A 182 31.58 16.37 23.51
N ASP A 183 32.52 15.63 24.18
CA ASP A 183 33.02 15.91 25.53
C ASP A 183 33.84 14.72 26.00
N ALA A 184 34.96 14.47 25.31
CA ALA A 184 36.04 13.66 25.85
C ALA A 184 37.41 14.35 25.64
N SER A 185 37.42 15.67 25.89
CA SER A 185 38.70 16.42 25.98
C SER A 185 38.53 17.64 26.86
N GLU A 186 38.41 17.39 28.19
CA GLU A 186 38.86 18.30 29.24
C GLU A 186 38.92 17.48 30.53
N GLY A 187 40.16 17.04 30.88
CA GLY A 187 40.52 16.34 32.10
C GLY A 187 41.97 15.99 32.09
#